data_671b57893d830eec00c9037b1605631a
#
_entry.id   671b57893d830eec00c9037b1605631a
#
_cell.length_a   1.000
_cell.length_b   1.000
_cell.length_c   1.000
_cell.angle_alpha   90.00
_cell.angle_beta   90.00
_cell.angle_gamma   90.00
#
_symmetry.space_group_name_H-M   'P 1'
#
loop_
_entity.id
_entity.type
_entity.pdbx_description
1 polymer ?
#
loop_
_entity_poly.entity_id
_entity_poly.type
_entity_poly.pdbx_seq_one_letter_code
_entity_poly.pdbx_strand_id
1 'polypeptide(L)'
;MEDRKVESILATDVGSTTTKAILIEKIGDEYRLVTRGEMPTTVEAPWENVMIGVRKAVKRVEELIDRPLLDEDGNLIRPKQGNKGADMYVSTSSAGGGLQMMVAGLVKSISASSAHRAALGAGAVVLDVISVDDGRSQSEQITRITELRPDIILVSGGVDGGSVAYLALIAEIIKQANPQPRFGATYKLPLIYAGNIDAQDIVMQICGDVMDVHLVPNLRPRHDIENLGPAREAIHDLFMNHVMAQAPGYGELMELVDTTIMPTPGAVGKLIMVLGEQNDQSIIGVDIGGATTDVFSNFEDTFTRTVSANLGMSYSICNVLEEAGFDNILRWVPFGMDQSQISDWIANKMVRPTTIPQTIYHLVVEHALAREALRLSFEHHKSLAKKVEEEKVGFGREMGVAKASGRDIINMMELDMLVGSGGVLSHAPRRQQAALMLIDAFQPEGVTQLAVDSIFMMPHLGVLSSVYPDIAAEVFEKDCLVRLGTVVAPVGPAPRNGVLAKIHIHMASGETQEHDIMAGELKVFPLPVGEVALCKIIPNGGRIDVGAGKGATYDTELHGGLVGIVLDGRGRPMELPESNVERVKKLTSWFEAMSAYPMEPIYELQQRFPVKEEETQGGKKRGGLFGIFRR
;
A
#
# COMPACT_ATOMS: atom_id res chain seq x y z
N MET A 1 11.20 -9.64 -29.68
CA MET A 1 9.82 -9.76 -30.23
C MET A 1 9.74 -8.81 -31.40
N GLU A 2 9.59 -9.35 -32.62
CA GLU A 2 9.45 -8.54 -33.84
C GLU A 2 8.23 -7.61 -33.73
N ASP A 3 8.26 -6.48 -34.43
CA ASP A 3 7.26 -5.39 -34.51
C ASP A 3 5.80 -5.86 -34.74
N ARG A 4 5.25 -6.59 -33.78
CA ARG A 4 3.83 -6.95 -33.81
C ARG A 4 3.03 -5.76 -33.33
N LYS A 5 2.24 -5.18 -34.22
CA LYS A 5 1.31 -4.12 -33.87
C LYS A 5 0.23 -4.69 -32.95
N VAL A 6 0.34 -4.42 -31.65
CA VAL A 6 -0.63 -4.84 -30.64
C VAL A 6 -1.75 -3.81 -30.63
N GLU A 7 -2.98 -4.20 -30.97
CA GLU A 7 -4.15 -3.32 -30.99
C GLU A 7 -5.20 -3.70 -29.94
N SER A 8 -5.13 -4.94 -29.42
CA SER A 8 -6.08 -5.47 -28.45
C SER A 8 -5.36 -6.28 -27.38
N ILE A 9 -5.54 -5.92 -26.12
CA ILE A 9 -4.85 -6.51 -24.97
C ILE A 9 -5.91 -7.01 -23.98
N LEU A 10 -5.86 -8.30 -23.67
CA LEU A 10 -6.59 -8.89 -22.55
C LEU A 10 -5.66 -8.90 -21.34
N ALA A 11 -6.14 -8.45 -20.18
CA ALA A 11 -5.41 -8.58 -18.94
C ALA A 11 -6.32 -9.17 -17.85
N THR A 12 -5.78 -10.07 -17.02
CA THR A 12 -6.51 -10.64 -15.89
C THR A 12 -5.77 -10.44 -14.58
N ASP A 13 -6.53 -10.29 -13.49
CA ASP A 13 -6.03 -10.32 -12.12
C ASP A 13 -6.77 -11.41 -11.34
N VAL A 14 -6.05 -12.42 -10.93
CA VAL A 14 -6.59 -13.53 -10.13
C VAL A 14 -6.44 -13.18 -8.67
N GLY A 15 -7.42 -12.47 -8.12
CA GLY A 15 -7.44 -12.12 -6.69
C GLY A 15 -7.79 -13.32 -5.79
N SER A 16 -7.66 -13.15 -4.48
CA SER A 16 -7.99 -14.19 -3.50
C SER A 16 -9.49 -14.54 -3.48
N THR A 17 -10.37 -13.60 -3.80
CA THR A 17 -11.83 -13.79 -3.80
C THR A 17 -12.47 -13.60 -5.16
N THR A 18 -11.91 -12.72 -5.99
CA THR A 18 -12.49 -12.31 -7.27
C THR A 18 -11.41 -12.30 -8.34
N THR A 19 -11.71 -12.98 -9.46
CA THR A 19 -10.92 -12.90 -10.69
C THR A 19 -11.54 -11.84 -11.60
N LYS A 20 -10.72 -10.92 -12.08
CA LYS A 20 -11.10 -9.82 -12.96
C LYS A 20 -10.44 -9.98 -14.31
N ALA A 21 -11.14 -9.63 -15.37
CA ALA A 21 -10.62 -9.55 -16.72
C ALA A 21 -10.95 -8.19 -17.31
N ILE A 22 -10.00 -7.58 -18.02
CA ILE A 22 -10.19 -6.32 -18.75
C ILE A 22 -9.77 -6.47 -20.18
N LEU A 23 -10.41 -5.71 -21.05
CA LEU A 23 -10.03 -5.56 -22.45
C LEU A 23 -9.62 -4.12 -22.72
N ILE A 24 -8.42 -3.95 -23.26
CA ILE A 24 -7.86 -2.67 -23.71
C ILE A 24 -7.75 -2.74 -25.23
N GLU A 25 -8.18 -1.70 -25.92
CA GLU A 25 -8.08 -1.60 -27.37
C GLU A 25 -7.56 -0.25 -27.83
N LYS A 26 -6.88 -0.27 -28.95
CA LYS A 26 -6.49 0.93 -29.67
C LYS A 26 -7.69 1.50 -30.41
N ILE A 27 -8.15 2.69 -30.00
CA ILE A 27 -9.28 3.42 -30.61
C ILE A 27 -8.71 4.70 -31.22
N GLY A 28 -8.61 4.74 -32.54
CA GLY A 28 -7.86 5.81 -33.23
C GLY A 28 -6.37 5.70 -32.92
N ASP A 29 -5.79 6.73 -32.34
CA ASP A 29 -4.37 6.77 -31.95
C ASP A 29 -4.16 6.46 -30.46
N GLU A 30 -5.21 6.24 -29.68
CA GLU A 30 -5.16 6.07 -28.24
C GLU A 30 -5.56 4.67 -27.79
N TYR A 31 -4.93 4.17 -26.71
CA TYR A 31 -5.38 2.96 -26.03
C TYR A 31 -6.39 3.31 -24.94
N ARG A 32 -7.50 2.56 -24.92
CA ARG A 32 -8.60 2.79 -24.00
C ARG A 32 -9.08 1.48 -23.37
N LEU A 33 -9.50 1.56 -22.13
CA LEU A 33 -10.22 0.48 -21.47
C LEU A 33 -11.62 0.34 -22.08
N VAL A 34 -11.89 -0.80 -22.71
CA VAL A 34 -13.20 -1.06 -23.36
C VAL A 34 -14.22 -1.56 -22.36
N THR A 35 -13.85 -2.57 -21.57
CA THR A 35 -14.75 -3.19 -20.60
C THR A 35 -14.00 -4.03 -19.58
N ARG A 36 -14.71 -4.42 -18.51
CA ARG A 36 -14.25 -5.36 -17.50
C ARG A 36 -15.28 -6.42 -17.18
N GLY A 37 -14.84 -7.64 -16.87
CA GLY A 37 -15.63 -8.74 -16.35
C GLY A 37 -15.09 -9.20 -15.00
N GLU A 38 -15.97 -9.57 -14.08
CA GLU A 38 -15.60 -10.05 -12.76
C GLU A 38 -16.34 -11.35 -12.44
N MET A 39 -15.62 -12.31 -11.85
CA MET A 39 -16.18 -13.59 -11.41
C MET A 39 -15.51 -14.03 -10.10
N PRO A 40 -16.17 -14.84 -9.27
CA PRO A 40 -15.53 -15.46 -8.12
C PRO A 40 -14.27 -16.25 -8.52
N THR A 41 -13.21 -16.11 -7.74
CA THR A 41 -12.00 -16.93 -7.91
C THR A 41 -12.29 -18.39 -7.56
N THR A 42 -11.63 -19.31 -8.28
CA THR A 42 -11.90 -20.75 -8.20
C THR A 42 -10.65 -21.56 -7.84
N VAL A 43 -9.67 -20.95 -7.18
CA VAL A 43 -8.42 -21.62 -6.75
C VAL A 43 -8.67 -22.59 -5.60
N GLU A 44 -9.61 -22.25 -4.69
CA GLU A 44 -9.94 -23.06 -3.53
C GLU A 44 -11.08 -24.05 -3.81
N ALA A 45 -11.28 -25.00 -2.87
CA ALA A 45 -12.39 -25.93 -2.91
C ALA A 45 -13.76 -25.20 -3.02
N PRO A 46 -14.72 -25.72 -3.76
CA PRO A 46 -14.76 -27.05 -4.37
C PRO A 46 -14.15 -27.12 -5.79
N TRP A 47 -13.69 -26.02 -6.36
CA TRP A 47 -13.26 -25.96 -7.76
C TRP A 47 -11.80 -26.33 -7.96
N GLU A 48 -10.93 -25.87 -7.07
CA GLU A 48 -9.47 -26.12 -7.07
C GLU A 48 -8.84 -26.01 -8.48
N ASN A 49 -9.24 -25.00 -9.25
CA ASN A 49 -8.69 -24.72 -10.58
C ASN A 49 -8.89 -23.25 -10.96
N VAL A 50 -7.77 -22.52 -11.11
CA VAL A 50 -7.77 -21.09 -11.44
C VAL A 50 -8.42 -20.78 -12.79
N MET A 51 -8.25 -21.66 -13.79
CA MET A 51 -8.72 -21.43 -15.15
C MET A 51 -10.24 -21.35 -15.27
N ILE A 52 -10.98 -21.99 -14.36
CA ILE A 52 -12.44 -21.89 -14.34
C ILE A 52 -12.88 -20.44 -14.09
N GLY A 53 -12.29 -19.77 -13.10
CA GLY A 53 -12.55 -18.37 -12.78
C GLY A 53 -12.09 -17.42 -13.89
N VAL A 54 -10.88 -17.65 -14.42
CA VAL A 54 -10.31 -16.86 -15.52
C VAL A 54 -11.21 -16.92 -16.74
N ARG A 55 -11.56 -18.12 -17.23
CA ARG A 55 -12.44 -18.30 -18.40
C ARG A 55 -13.82 -17.66 -18.20
N LYS A 56 -14.39 -17.77 -17.00
CA LYS A 56 -15.67 -17.11 -16.68
C LYS A 56 -15.56 -15.59 -16.69
N ALA A 57 -14.47 -15.03 -16.16
CA ALA A 57 -14.24 -13.59 -16.19
C ALA A 57 -14.05 -13.07 -17.62
N VAL A 58 -13.28 -13.78 -18.45
CA VAL A 58 -13.12 -13.46 -19.88
C VAL A 58 -14.45 -13.60 -20.62
N LYS A 59 -15.22 -14.66 -20.35
CA LYS A 59 -16.54 -14.84 -20.96
C LYS A 59 -17.50 -13.72 -20.59
N ARG A 60 -17.38 -13.18 -19.38
CA ARG A 60 -18.14 -11.99 -18.99
C ARG A 60 -17.76 -10.75 -19.82
N VAL A 61 -16.48 -10.61 -20.16
CA VAL A 61 -16.01 -9.57 -21.11
C VAL A 61 -16.64 -9.80 -22.48
N GLU A 62 -16.61 -11.03 -23.03
CA GLU A 62 -17.22 -11.38 -24.33
C GLU A 62 -18.71 -10.98 -24.39
N GLU A 63 -19.48 -11.32 -23.34
CA GLU A 63 -20.90 -10.99 -23.24
C GLU A 63 -21.16 -9.47 -23.27
N LEU A 64 -20.28 -8.68 -22.66
CA LEU A 64 -20.43 -7.22 -22.57
C LEU A 64 -20.12 -6.51 -23.88
N ILE A 65 -19.24 -7.08 -24.71
CA ILE A 65 -18.83 -6.47 -25.98
C ILE A 65 -19.42 -7.18 -27.22
N ASP A 66 -20.20 -8.24 -27.02
CA ASP A 66 -20.76 -9.10 -28.06
C ASP A 66 -19.66 -9.59 -29.06
N ARG A 67 -18.55 -10.10 -28.49
CA ARG A 67 -17.37 -10.52 -29.26
C ARG A 67 -16.69 -11.71 -28.62
N PRO A 68 -16.45 -12.83 -29.36
CA PRO A 68 -15.74 -13.96 -28.83
C PRO A 68 -14.24 -13.66 -28.68
N LEU A 69 -13.73 -13.91 -27.48
CA LEU A 69 -12.30 -13.87 -27.15
C LEU A 69 -11.71 -15.27 -27.00
N LEU A 70 -12.55 -16.25 -26.62
CA LEU A 70 -12.18 -17.64 -26.44
C LEU A 70 -12.68 -18.50 -27.59
N ASP A 71 -11.96 -19.57 -27.92
CA ASP A 71 -12.39 -20.63 -28.82
C ASP A 71 -13.33 -21.64 -28.13
N GLU A 72 -13.76 -22.69 -28.83
CA GLU A 72 -14.64 -23.73 -28.32
C GLU A 72 -14.01 -24.54 -27.15
N ASP A 73 -12.69 -24.64 -27.12
CA ASP A 73 -11.91 -25.31 -26.08
C ASP A 73 -11.63 -24.38 -24.87
N GLY A 74 -11.98 -23.10 -24.97
CA GLY A 74 -11.78 -22.10 -23.94
C GLY A 74 -10.38 -21.50 -23.90
N ASN A 75 -9.62 -21.60 -25.02
CA ASN A 75 -8.35 -20.92 -25.19
C ASN A 75 -8.54 -19.56 -25.83
N LEU A 76 -7.66 -18.61 -25.50
CA LEU A 76 -7.71 -17.28 -26.10
C LEU A 76 -7.41 -17.34 -27.61
N ILE A 77 -8.29 -16.77 -28.42
CA ILE A 77 -8.07 -16.60 -29.86
C ILE A 77 -6.99 -15.54 -30.06
N ARG A 78 -5.81 -15.97 -30.53
CA ARG A 78 -4.65 -15.11 -30.80
C ARG A 78 -4.00 -15.40 -32.16
N PRO A 79 -3.52 -14.38 -32.87
CA PRO A 79 -3.78 -12.93 -32.71
C PRO A 79 -5.24 -12.57 -32.97
N LYS A 80 -5.62 -11.31 -32.70
CA LYS A 80 -6.94 -10.77 -33.05
C LYS A 80 -7.25 -11.01 -34.53
N GLN A 81 -8.41 -11.56 -34.82
CA GLN A 81 -8.87 -11.89 -36.17
C GLN A 81 -10.21 -11.20 -36.45
N GLY A 82 -10.16 -10.04 -37.06
CA GLY A 82 -11.36 -9.23 -37.28
C GLY A 82 -12.05 -8.87 -35.96
N ASN A 83 -13.27 -9.40 -35.75
CA ASN A 83 -14.02 -9.18 -34.51
C ASN A 83 -13.90 -10.37 -33.53
N LYS A 84 -12.74 -11.05 -33.46
CA LYS A 84 -12.49 -12.16 -32.55
C LYS A 84 -11.09 -12.08 -31.94
N GLY A 85 -10.99 -12.51 -30.67
CA GLY A 85 -9.73 -12.66 -29.98
C GLY A 85 -9.07 -11.34 -29.53
N ALA A 86 -7.84 -11.45 -29.06
CA ALA A 86 -6.95 -10.35 -28.69
C ALA A 86 -5.53 -10.62 -29.20
N ASP A 87 -4.70 -9.58 -29.26
CA ASP A 87 -3.32 -9.70 -29.76
C ASP A 87 -2.36 -10.15 -28.65
N MET A 88 -2.66 -9.76 -27.41
CA MET A 88 -1.83 -10.02 -26.24
C MET A 88 -2.67 -10.39 -25.02
N TYR A 89 -2.12 -11.28 -24.19
CA TYR A 89 -2.69 -11.64 -22.90
C TYR A 89 -1.66 -11.55 -21.76
N VAL A 90 -1.98 -10.81 -20.72
CA VAL A 90 -1.16 -10.67 -19.52
C VAL A 90 -1.97 -10.99 -18.25
N SER A 91 -1.31 -11.46 -17.20
CA SER A 91 -2.00 -11.82 -15.95
C SER A 91 -1.21 -11.46 -14.71
N THR A 92 -1.94 -11.15 -13.64
CA THR A 92 -1.43 -11.04 -12.27
C THR A 92 -2.15 -12.00 -11.34
N SER A 93 -1.55 -12.33 -10.22
CA SER A 93 -2.19 -13.17 -9.23
C SER A 93 -1.81 -12.82 -7.79
N SER A 94 -2.83 -12.80 -6.92
CA SER A 94 -2.72 -12.87 -5.47
C SER A 94 -3.54 -14.03 -4.89
N ALA A 95 -4.02 -14.92 -5.74
CA ALA A 95 -4.83 -16.07 -5.31
C ALA A 95 -4.04 -17.02 -4.41
N GLY A 96 -4.73 -17.72 -3.53
CA GLY A 96 -4.10 -18.56 -2.52
C GLY A 96 -3.39 -17.77 -1.41
N GLY A 97 -3.73 -16.46 -1.23
CA GLY A 97 -3.14 -15.59 -0.20
C GLY A 97 -1.79 -14.96 -0.58
N GLY A 98 -1.44 -14.96 -1.88
CA GLY A 98 -0.18 -14.41 -2.38
C GLY A 98 1.05 -15.24 -1.99
N LEU A 99 2.24 -14.71 -2.29
CA LEU A 99 3.52 -15.29 -1.87
C LEU A 99 3.73 -15.08 -0.38
N GLN A 100 3.72 -16.14 0.41
CA GLN A 100 3.93 -16.08 1.85
C GLN A 100 5.38 -16.47 2.20
N MET A 101 6.10 -15.58 2.82
CA MET A 101 7.51 -15.77 3.15
C MET A 101 7.78 -15.67 4.65
N MET A 102 8.75 -16.43 5.11
CA MET A 102 9.43 -16.21 6.38
C MET A 102 10.81 -15.63 6.10
N VAL A 103 11.20 -14.67 6.89
CA VAL A 103 12.51 -14.02 6.81
C VAL A 103 13.32 -14.34 8.05
N ALA A 104 14.59 -14.66 7.88
CA ALA A 104 15.51 -14.86 8.98
C ALA A 104 16.79 -14.03 8.81
N GLY A 105 17.31 -13.49 9.92
CA GLY A 105 18.51 -12.68 9.90
C GLY A 105 19.27 -12.67 11.21
N LEU A 106 20.50 -12.14 11.24
CA LEU A 106 21.30 -12.09 12.47
C LEU A 106 20.78 -11.03 13.44
N VAL A 107 20.57 -9.82 12.94
CA VAL A 107 20.16 -8.65 13.72
C VAL A 107 18.86 -8.12 13.15
N LYS A 108 17.82 -8.01 14.00
CA LYS A 108 16.48 -7.61 13.60
C LYS A 108 16.45 -6.27 12.86
N SER A 109 17.16 -5.27 13.38
CA SER A 109 17.18 -3.90 12.83
C SER A 109 18.04 -3.72 11.59
N ILE A 110 18.88 -4.69 11.23
CA ILE A 110 19.84 -4.57 10.12
C ILE A 110 19.60 -5.63 9.06
N SER A 111 20.12 -6.86 9.26
CA SER A 111 20.08 -7.91 8.25
C SER A 111 18.67 -8.46 8.03
N ALA A 112 17.90 -8.66 9.11
CA ALA A 112 16.52 -9.10 8.99
C ALA A 112 15.63 -8.00 8.35
N SER A 113 15.89 -6.72 8.64
CA SER A 113 15.21 -5.61 7.96
C SER A 113 15.52 -5.54 6.47
N SER A 114 16.78 -5.79 6.05
CA SER A 114 17.14 -5.83 4.62
C SER A 114 16.44 -6.98 3.89
N ALA A 115 16.44 -8.17 4.52
CA ALA A 115 15.73 -9.33 3.98
C ALA A 115 14.21 -9.09 3.93
N HIS A 116 13.65 -8.43 4.93
CA HIS A 116 12.24 -8.01 4.94
C HIS A 116 11.92 -7.08 3.76
N ARG A 117 12.75 -6.04 3.51
CA ARG A 117 12.59 -5.16 2.34
C ARG A 117 12.74 -5.90 1.01
N ALA A 118 13.66 -6.88 0.91
CA ALA A 118 13.79 -7.69 -0.29
C ALA A 118 12.53 -8.51 -0.56
N ALA A 119 11.99 -9.20 0.45
CA ALA A 119 10.77 -9.98 0.35
C ALA A 119 9.55 -9.12 -0.03
N LEU A 120 9.35 -7.99 0.67
CA LEU A 120 8.26 -7.06 0.35
C LEU A 120 8.39 -6.46 -1.05
N GLY A 121 9.62 -6.09 -1.46
CA GLY A 121 9.89 -5.56 -2.79
C GLY A 121 9.65 -6.58 -3.92
N ALA A 122 9.75 -7.88 -3.63
CA ALA A 122 9.36 -8.95 -4.54
C ALA A 122 7.86 -9.26 -4.56
N GLY A 123 7.06 -8.57 -3.77
CA GLY A 123 5.61 -8.79 -3.72
C GLY A 123 5.14 -9.79 -2.66
N ALA A 124 6.02 -10.23 -1.77
CA ALA A 124 5.67 -11.20 -0.74
C ALA A 124 4.91 -10.59 0.45
N VAL A 125 4.12 -11.44 1.10
CA VAL A 125 3.60 -11.22 2.46
C VAL A 125 4.57 -11.89 3.43
N VAL A 126 5.20 -11.10 4.32
CA VAL A 126 6.13 -11.64 5.31
C VAL A 126 5.34 -12.08 6.55
N LEU A 127 5.28 -13.39 6.77
CA LEU A 127 4.53 -14.00 7.87
C LEU A 127 5.18 -13.75 9.24
N ASP A 128 6.52 -13.80 9.28
CA ASP A 128 7.29 -13.52 10.50
C ASP A 128 8.76 -13.21 10.14
N VAL A 129 9.44 -12.54 11.07
CA VAL A 129 10.87 -12.22 11.01
C VAL A 129 11.57 -12.85 12.20
N ILE A 130 12.43 -13.83 11.94
CA ILE A 130 13.24 -14.52 12.95
C ILE A 130 14.63 -13.89 13.00
N SER A 131 15.15 -13.60 14.18
CA SER A 131 16.53 -13.14 14.35
C SER A 131 17.14 -13.62 15.66
N VAL A 132 18.46 -13.61 15.74
CA VAL A 132 19.17 -14.03 16.95
C VAL A 132 18.83 -13.13 18.15
N ASP A 133 18.49 -11.87 17.87
CA ASP A 133 18.18 -10.83 18.86
C ASP A 133 16.67 -10.51 18.97
N ASP A 134 15.77 -11.37 18.51
CA ASP A 134 14.32 -11.11 18.54
C ASP A 134 13.66 -11.38 19.92
N GLY A 135 14.44 -11.83 20.88
CA GLY A 135 14.00 -12.08 22.26
C GLY A 135 13.31 -13.43 22.49
N ARG A 136 13.08 -14.23 21.43
CA ARG A 136 12.53 -15.59 21.53
C ARG A 136 13.64 -16.61 21.85
N SER A 137 13.30 -17.64 22.63
CA SER A 137 14.16 -18.80 22.78
C SER A 137 14.21 -19.62 21.49
N GLN A 138 15.25 -20.44 21.30
CA GLN A 138 15.35 -21.33 20.13
C GLN A 138 14.14 -22.26 20.00
N SER A 139 13.61 -22.78 21.11
CA SER A 139 12.42 -23.64 21.09
C SER A 139 11.18 -22.89 20.59
N GLU A 140 10.99 -21.63 21.00
CA GLU A 140 9.90 -20.80 20.50
C GLU A 140 10.06 -20.46 19.01
N GLN A 141 11.29 -20.19 18.56
CA GLN A 141 11.58 -19.96 17.15
C GLN A 141 11.28 -21.22 16.30
N ILE A 142 11.73 -22.42 16.75
CA ILE A 142 11.44 -23.69 16.08
C ILE A 142 9.93 -23.93 15.99
N THR A 143 9.20 -23.81 17.10
CA THR A 143 7.75 -23.97 17.13
C THR A 143 7.07 -23.03 16.13
N ARG A 144 7.47 -21.75 16.16
CA ARG A 144 6.91 -20.74 15.28
C ARG A 144 7.16 -21.04 13.81
N ILE A 145 8.37 -21.43 13.43
CA ILE A 145 8.73 -21.78 12.05
C ILE A 145 7.91 -22.98 11.56
N THR A 146 7.73 -24.01 12.42
CA THR A 146 6.96 -25.21 12.08
C THR A 146 5.48 -24.86 11.80
N GLU A 147 4.91 -23.91 12.54
CA GLU A 147 3.51 -23.52 12.40
C GLU A 147 3.22 -22.67 11.17
N LEU A 148 4.20 -21.87 10.73
CA LEU A 148 3.99 -20.84 9.68
C LEU A 148 3.72 -21.40 8.29
N ARG A 149 4.31 -22.53 7.91
CA ARG A 149 4.22 -23.15 6.57
C ARG A 149 4.39 -22.12 5.43
N PRO A 150 5.54 -21.43 5.35
CA PRO A 150 5.78 -20.43 4.30
C PRO A 150 5.94 -21.11 2.92
N ASP A 151 5.83 -20.31 1.85
CA ASP A 151 6.14 -20.75 0.50
C ASP A 151 7.65 -20.71 0.22
N ILE A 152 8.36 -19.73 0.80
CA ILE A 152 9.81 -19.52 0.66
C ILE A 152 10.36 -18.99 1.98
N ILE A 153 11.58 -19.40 2.32
CA ILE A 153 12.34 -18.82 3.43
C ILE A 153 13.50 -18.01 2.85
N LEU A 154 13.69 -16.77 3.32
CA LEU A 154 14.84 -15.93 2.99
C LEU A 154 15.73 -15.77 4.22
N VAL A 155 16.97 -16.24 4.13
CA VAL A 155 17.98 -16.10 5.18
C VAL A 155 19.05 -15.09 4.75
N SER A 156 19.32 -14.10 5.62
CA SER A 156 20.33 -13.09 5.39
C SER A 156 21.12 -12.79 6.66
N GLY A 157 22.32 -12.27 6.52
CA GLY A 157 23.09 -11.76 7.65
C GLY A 157 24.58 -11.89 7.50
N GLY A 158 25.27 -11.11 8.33
CA GLY A 158 26.71 -10.96 8.26
C GLY A 158 27.17 -10.21 7.02
N VAL A 159 28.21 -9.41 7.17
CA VAL A 159 28.97 -8.88 6.02
C VAL A 159 29.94 -9.95 5.51
N ASP A 160 30.34 -9.86 4.26
CA ASP A 160 31.33 -10.78 3.71
C ASP A 160 32.66 -10.68 4.47
N GLY A 161 33.26 -11.82 4.80
CA GLY A 161 34.43 -11.87 5.69
C GLY A 161 34.11 -11.82 7.19
N GLY A 162 32.81 -11.75 7.57
CA GLY A 162 32.38 -11.71 8.97
C GLY A 162 32.22 -13.09 9.61
N SER A 163 31.70 -13.12 10.86
CA SER A 163 31.48 -14.38 11.60
C SER A 163 30.37 -15.22 10.97
N VAL A 164 30.62 -16.53 10.79
CA VAL A 164 29.67 -17.51 10.25
C VAL A 164 28.85 -18.24 11.31
N ALA A 165 29.26 -18.16 12.58
CA ALA A 165 28.71 -18.99 13.67
C ALA A 165 27.20 -18.79 13.88
N TYR A 166 26.72 -17.56 13.86
CA TYR A 166 25.31 -17.26 14.05
C TYR A 166 24.44 -17.63 12.85
N LEU A 167 25.00 -17.64 11.64
CA LEU A 167 24.32 -18.10 10.43
C LEU A 167 24.14 -19.61 10.47
N ALA A 168 25.16 -20.34 10.92
CA ALA A 168 25.04 -21.78 11.19
C ALA A 168 23.93 -22.06 12.23
N LEU A 169 23.85 -21.26 13.30
CA LEU A 169 22.78 -21.40 14.32
C LEU A 169 21.38 -21.20 13.73
N ILE A 170 21.17 -20.16 12.91
CA ILE A 170 19.89 -19.93 12.22
C ILE A 170 19.56 -21.11 11.29
N ALA A 171 20.53 -21.58 10.52
CA ALA A 171 20.36 -22.73 9.65
C ALA A 171 19.95 -24.00 10.43
N GLU A 172 20.57 -24.26 11.59
CA GLU A 172 20.19 -25.37 12.46
C GLU A 172 18.77 -25.25 13.03
N ILE A 173 18.36 -24.04 13.44
CA ILE A 173 16.99 -23.77 13.91
C ILE A 173 15.98 -24.07 12.80
N ILE A 174 16.25 -23.60 11.57
CA ILE A 174 15.38 -23.83 10.41
C ILE A 174 15.32 -25.33 10.08
N LYS A 175 16.47 -26.02 10.06
CA LYS A 175 16.54 -27.46 9.83
C LYS A 175 15.75 -28.26 10.86
N GLN A 176 15.88 -27.93 12.14
CA GLN A 176 15.15 -28.60 13.23
C GLN A 176 13.64 -28.37 13.14
N ALA A 177 13.23 -27.17 12.75
CA ALA A 177 11.83 -26.84 12.53
C ALA A 177 11.23 -27.63 11.34
N ASN A 178 12.04 -27.95 10.34
CA ASN A 178 11.66 -28.68 9.14
C ASN A 178 10.28 -28.23 8.58
N PRO A 179 10.09 -26.95 8.29
CA PRO A 179 8.80 -26.42 7.84
C PRO A 179 8.37 -27.08 6.54
N GLN A 180 7.09 -27.35 6.46
CA GLN A 180 6.51 -27.97 5.25
C GLN A 180 5.94 -26.89 4.34
N PRO A 181 6.02 -27.07 3.00
CA PRO A 181 5.39 -26.13 2.08
C PRO A 181 3.89 -26.03 2.31
N ARG A 182 3.31 -24.86 2.01
CA ARG A 182 1.87 -24.63 2.15
C ARG A 182 1.06 -25.49 1.17
N PHE A 183 1.53 -25.61 -0.07
CA PHE A 183 0.90 -26.39 -1.13
C PHE A 183 1.66 -27.68 -1.39
N GLY A 184 1.07 -28.81 -0.97
CA GLY A 184 1.62 -30.16 -1.21
C GLY A 184 2.78 -30.52 -0.27
N ALA A 185 3.10 -31.83 -0.25
CA ALA A 185 4.22 -32.38 0.53
C ALA A 185 5.27 -33.06 -0.38
N THR A 186 5.21 -32.83 -1.69
CA THR A 186 5.99 -33.57 -2.69
C THR A 186 7.29 -32.87 -3.09
N TYR A 187 7.51 -31.64 -2.65
CA TYR A 187 8.71 -30.88 -2.96
C TYR A 187 9.36 -30.30 -1.69
N LYS A 188 10.66 -30.08 -1.75
CA LYS A 188 11.40 -29.42 -0.67
C LYS A 188 11.06 -27.93 -0.65
N LEU A 189 10.87 -27.37 0.56
CA LEU A 189 10.65 -25.93 0.73
C LEU A 189 11.87 -25.15 0.22
N PRO A 190 11.69 -24.17 -0.69
CA PRO A 190 12.78 -23.30 -1.13
C PRO A 190 13.34 -22.44 0.03
N LEU A 191 14.67 -22.40 0.14
CA LEU A 191 15.40 -21.53 1.04
C LEU A 191 16.39 -20.70 0.23
N ILE A 192 16.18 -19.38 0.19
CA ILE A 192 17.12 -18.45 -0.42
C ILE A 192 18.11 -18.00 0.67
N TYR A 193 19.38 -18.22 0.41
CA TYR A 193 20.45 -17.70 1.26
C TYR A 193 21.12 -16.50 0.60
N ALA A 194 21.01 -15.35 1.23
CA ALA A 194 21.50 -14.05 0.77
C ALA A 194 22.34 -13.34 1.89
N GLY A 195 23.15 -14.10 2.57
CA GLY A 195 24.03 -13.62 3.65
C GLY A 195 25.52 -13.70 3.29
N ASN A 196 26.36 -13.61 4.34
CA ASN A 196 27.82 -13.69 4.24
C ASN A 196 28.25 -14.87 3.34
N ILE A 197 29.07 -14.58 2.33
CA ILE A 197 29.55 -15.55 1.35
C ILE A 197 30.32 -16.72 2.00
N ASP A 198 31.05 -16.46 3.09
CA ASP A 198 31.84 -17.46 3.80
C ASP A 198 30.97 -18.50 4.53
N ALA A 199 29.67 -18.23 4.71
CA ALA A 199 28.74 -19.16 5.34
C ALA A 199 27.90 -19.98 4.32
N GLN A 200 28.06 -19.79 3.02
CA GLN A 200 27.29 -20.49 1.99
C GLN A 200 27.44 -22.01 2.10
N ASP A 201 28.67 -22.51 2.19
CA ASP A 201 28.94 -23.93 2.28
C ASP A 201 28.34 -24.58 3.53
N ILE A 202 28.40 -23.89 4.68
CA ILE A 202 27.85 -24.42 5.93
C ILE A 202 26.33 -24.41 5.93
N VAL A 203 25.68 -23.41 5.35
CA VAL A 203 24.21 -23.36 5.21
C VAL A 203 23.73 -24.45 4.25
N MET A 204 24.44 -24.66 3.12
CA MET A 204 24.16 -25.74 2.18
C MET A 204 24.33 -27.11 2.85
N GLN A 205 25.37 -27.32 3.64
CA GLN A 205 25.61 -28.58 4.37
C GLN A 205 24.53 -28.85 5.42
N ILE A 206 24.07 -27.81 6.12
CA ILE A 206 23.06 -27.97 7.17
C ILE A 206 21.67 -28.19 6.58
N CYS A 207 21.23 -27.37 5.61
CA CYS A 207 19.85 -27.34 5.12
C CYS A 207 19.61 -28.16 3.86
N GLY A 208 20.61 -28.41 3.03
CA GLY A 208 20.43 -28.95 1.67
C GLY A 208 19.83 -30.37 1.59
N ASP A 209 19.87 -31.15 2.68
CA ASP A 209 19.21 -32.45 2.77
C ASP A 209 17.69 -32.33 2.95
N VAL A 210 17.20 -31.28 3.62
CA VAL A 210 15.78 -31.08 3.96
C VAL A 210 15.11 -29.98 3.14
N MET A 211 15.88 -29.03 2.58
CA MET A 211 15.38 -27.87 1.84
C MET A 211 16.01 -27.77 0.44
N ASP A 212 15.35 -27.04 -0.44
CA ASP A 212 15.90 -26.62 -1.74
C ASP A 212 16.62 -25.28 -1.57
N VAL A 213 17.96 -25.33 -1.42
CA VAL A 213 18.77 -24.17 -1.05
C VAL A 213 19.29 -23.44 -2.30
N HIS A 214 18.94 -22.17 -2.42
CA HIS A 214 19.36 -21.26 -3.49
C HIS A 214 20.30 -20.20 -2.94
N LEU A 215 21.55 -20.18 -3.42
CA LEU A 215 22.56 -19.21 -3.02
C LEU A 215 22.51 -18.00 -3.93
N VAL A 216 22.37 -16.81 -3.35
CA VAL A 216 22.38 -15.54 -4.07
C VAL A 216 23.39 -14.57 -3.43
N PRO A 217 23.82 -13.51 -4.13
CA PRO A 217 24.69 -12.50 -3.56
C PRO A 217 24.16 -11.93 -2.25
N ASN A 218 25.06 -11.61 -1.32
CA ASN A 218 24.71 -11.08 -0.01
C ASN A 218 23.89 -9.79 -0.13
N LEU A 219 22.78 -9.69 0.60
CA LEU A 219 21.97 -8.48 0.70
C LEU A 219 22.74 -7.31 1.30
N ARG A 220 23.70 -7.61 2.18
CA ARG A 220 24.61 -6.62 2.79
C ARG A 220 26.06 -7.11 2.76
N PRO A 221 26.72 -7.07 1.59
CA PRO A 221 28.12 -7.47 1.50
C PRO A 221 29.04 -6.62 2.38
N ARG A 222 28.63 -5.39 2.66
CA ARG A 222 29.26 -4.45 3.59
C ARG A 222 28.19 -3.73 4.41
N HIS A 223 28.58 -3.12 5.53
CA HIS A 223 27.63 -2.41 6.41
C HIS A 223 26.90 -1.25 5.72
N ASP A 224 27.57 -0.59 4.80
CA ASP A 224 27.14 0.59 4.05
C ASP A 224 26.48 0.27 2.68
N ILE A 225 26.49 -1.00 2.25
CA ILE A 225 25.98 -1.40 0.95
C ILE A 225 24.78 -2.35 1.12
N GLU A 226 23.68 -2.02 0.47
CA GLU A 226 22.52 -2.89 0.36
C GLU A 226 22.31 -3.30 -1.11
N ASN A 227 22.18 -4.62 -1.37
CA ASN A 227 22.02 -5.21 -2.69
C ASN A 227 20.78 -6.12 -2.71
N LEU A 228 19.59 -5.54 -2.86
CA LEU A 228 18.31 -6.26 -2.79
C LEU A 228 17.92 -6.95 -4.10
N GLY A 229 18.44 -6.50 -5.25
CA GLY A 229 18.06 -6.95 -6.60
C GLY A 229 18.11 -8.48 -6.76
N PRO A 230 19.29 -9.11 -6.59
CA PRO A 230 19.45 -10.56 -6.82
C PRO A 230 18.52 -11.43 -5.98
N ALA A 231 18.24 -11.02 -4.72
CA ALA A 231 17.31 -11.75 -3.86
C ALA A 231 15.85 -11.58 -4.34
N ARG A 232 15.47 -10.39 -4.79
CA ARG A 232 14.14 -10.14 -5.37
C ARG A 232 13.88 -10.97 -6.62
N GLU A 233 14.87 -11.05 -7.52
CA GLU A 233 14.80 -11.89 -8.72
C GLU A 233 14.65 -13.38 -8.35
N ALA A 234 15.48 -13.89 -7.45
CA ALA A 234 15.39 -15.28 -7.00
C ALA A 234 14.06 -15.60 -6.32
N ILE A 235 13.51 -14.67 -5.50
CA ILE A 235 12.19 -14.81 -4.89
C ILE A 235 11.11 -14.92 -5.98
N HIS A 236 11.17 -14.06 -6.99
CA HIS A 236 10.22 -14.05 -8.10
C HIS A 236 10.27 -15.37 -8.90
N ASP A 237 11.47 -15.81 -9.29
CA ASP A 237 11.65 -17.03 -10.07
C ASP A 237 11.17 -18.27 -9.32
N LEU A 238 11.48 -18.37 -8.02
CA LEU A 238 11.04 -19.48 -7.18
C LEU A 238 9.53 -19.46 -6.94
N PHE A 239 8.95 -18.27 -6.74
CA PHE A 239 7.50 -18.15 -6.62
C PHE A 239 6.79 -18.67 -7.87
N MET A 240 7.25 -18.29 -9.05
CA MET A 240 6.67 -18.72 -10.30
C MET A 240 6.85 -20.22 -10.55
N ASN A 241 8.07 -20.72 -10.38
CA ASN A 241 8.42 -22.09 -10.79
C ASN A 241 8.04 -23.15 -9.73
N HIS A 242 8.04 -22.79 -8.44
CA HIS A 242 7.81 -23.75 -7.36
C HIS A 242 6.46 -23.57 -6.66
N VAL A 243 5.96 -22.34 -6.51
CA VAL A 243 4.71 -22.09 -5.78
C VAL A 243 3.53 -22.06 -6.74
N MET A 244 3.59 -21.19 -7.74
CA MET A 244 2.50 -20.99 -8.69
C MET A 244 2.30 -22.22 -9.58
N ALA A 245 3.37 -22.85 -10.05
CA ALA A 245 3.27 -24.06 -10.89
C ALA A 245 2.61 -25.25 -10.18
N GLN A 246 2.60 -25.29 -8.83
CA GLN A 246 1.94 -26.34 -8.05
C GLN A 246 0.44 -26.07 -7.81
N ALA A 247 -0.02 -24.85 -8.00
CA ALA A 247 -1.43 -24.52 -7.82
C ALA A 247 -2.25 -24.96 -9.05
N PRO A 248 -3.40 -25.66 -8.86
CA PRO A 248 -4.16 -26.24 -9.96
C PRO A 248 -4.62 -25.21 -10.98
N GLY A 249 -4.32 -25.48 -12.26
CA GLY A 249 -4.64 -24.65 -13.43
C GLY A 249 -3.64 -23.52 -13.71
N TYR A 250 -2.67 -23.25 -12.83
CA TYR A 250 -1.67 -22.20 -13.10
C TYR A 250 -0.69 -22.58 -14.21
N GLY A 251 -0.33 -23.86 -14.34
CA GLY A 251 0.46 -24.32 -15.49
C GLY A 251 -0.17 -23.94 -16.81
N GLU A 252 -1.49 -24.14 -16.95
CA GLU A 252 -2.25 -23.74 -18.14
C GLU A 252 -2.29 -22.21 -18.31
N LEU A 253 -2.49 -21.45 -17.22
CA LEU A 253 -2.47 -19.99 -17.27
C LEU A 253 -1.11 -19.46 -17.72
N MET A 254 -0.01 -20.05 -17.22
CA MET A 254 1.36 -19.67 -17.59
C MET A 254 1.66 -19.92 -19.07
N GLU A 255 1.08 -20.95 -19.69
CA GLU A 255 1.22 -21.22 -21.13
C GLU A 255 0.40 -20.25 -21.99
N LEU A 256 -0.69 -19.68 -21.43
CA LEU A 256 -1.58 -18.78 -22.16
C LEU A 256 -1.11 -17.33 -22.16
N VAL A 257 -0.38 -16.88 -21.17
CA VAL A 257 0.06 -15.47 -21.07
C VAL A 257 1.30 -15.20 -21.92
N ASP A 258 1.43 -13.98 -22.41
CA ASP A 258 2.59 -13.53 -23.22
C ASP A 258 3.74 -12.99 -22.36
N THR A 259 3.53 -12.85 -21.06
CA THR A 259 4.55 -12.40 -20.09
C THR A 259 4.49 -13.27 -18.84
N THR A 260 5.52 -13.22 -18.02
CA THR A 260 5.50 -13.87 -16.70
C THR A 260 4.35 -13.30 -15.84
N ILE A 261 3.56 -14.18 -15.23
CA ILE A 261 2.53 -13.77 -14.27
C ILE A 261 3.19 -13.02 -13.12
N MET A 262 2.69 -11.84 -12.77
CA MET A 262 3.25 -11.07 -11.67
C MET A 262 2.39 -11.24 -10.41
N PRO A 263 3.00 -11.24 -9.20
CA PRO A 263 2.24 -11.04 -7.97
C PRO A 263 1.49 -9.70 -8.04
N THR A 264 0.19 -9.71 -7.74
CA THR A 264 -0.68 -8.52 -7.82
C THR A 264 -0.06 -7.27 -7.18
N PRO A 265 0.49 -7.33 -5.95
CA PRO A 265 1.10 -6.15 -5.35
C PRO A 265 2.42 -5.72 -6.03
N GLY A 266 3.15 -6.66 -6.61
CA GLY A 266 4.35 -6.34 -7.41
C GLY A 266 3.99 -5.56 -8.68
N ALA A 267 2.89 -5.95 -9.33
CA ALA A 267 2.36 -5.25 -10.49
C ALA A 267 1.91 -3.83 -10.15
N VAL A 268 1.18 -3.64 -9.04
CA VAL A 268 0.81 -2.29 -8.57
C VAL A 268 2.04 -1.40 -8.37
N GLY A 269 3.06 -1.94 -7.69
CA GLY A 269 4.32 -1.22 -7.48
C GLY A 269 5.01 -0.84 -8.80
N LYS A 270 5.00 -1.74 -9.79
CA LYS A 270 5.57 -1.46 -11.10
C LYS A 270 4.87 -0.30 -11.82
N LEU A 271 3.54 -0.24 -11.74
CA LEU A 271 2.79 0.88 -12.31
C LEU A 271 3.13 2.21 -11.61
N ILE A 272 3.21 2.22 -10.27
CA ILE A 272 3.58 3.44 -9.52
C ILE A 272 4.98 3.93 -9.91
N MET A 273 5.95 3.00 -10.10
CA MET A 273 7.27 3.37 -10.61
C MET A 273 7.20 4.01 -11.99
N VAL A 274 6.50 3.37 -12.94
CA VAL A 274 6.37 3.87 -14.31
C VAL A 274 5.71 5.26 -14.34
N LEU A 275 4.67 5.47 -13.55
CA LEU A 275 4.00 6.78 -13.46
C LEU A 275 4.95 7.86 -12.89
N GLY A 276 5.73 7.54 -11.86
CA GLY A 276 6.72 8.45 -11.29
C GLY A 276 7.83 8.79 -12.28
N GLU A 277 8.39 7.80 -12.95
CA GLU A 277 9.47 7.97 -13.93
C GLU A 277 9.02 8.78 -15.15
N GLN A 278 7.82 8.49 -15.70
CA GLN A 278 7.32 9.17 -16.90
C GLN A 278 6.98 10.65 -16.68
N ASN A 279 6.52 10.98 -15.47
CA ASN A 279 6.08 12.33 -15.13
C ASN A 279 7.13 13.11 -14.32
N ASP A 280 8.26 12.50 -13.99
CA ASP A 280 9.29 13.07 -13.07
C ASP A 280 8.66 13.52 -11.74
N GLN A 281 7.86 12.62 -11.14
CA GLN A 281 7.06 12.89 -9.95
C GLN A 281 7.39 11.95 -8.79
N SER A 282 7.42 12.52 -7.59
CA SER A 282 7.38 11.76 -6.33
C SER A 282 5.95 11.31 -6.05
N ILE A 283 5.72 10.00 -5.99
CA ILE A 283 4.39 9.42 -5.85
C ILE A 283 4.30 8.51 -4.62
N ILE A 284 3.21 8.64 -3.87
CA ILE A 284 2.77 7.64 -2.91
C ILE A 284 1.48 7.00 -3.43
N GLY A 285 1.48 5.68 -3.54
CA GLY A 285 0.29 4.87 -3.79
C GLY A 285 -0.10 4.11 -2.54
N VAL A 286 -1.40 3.95 -2.28
CA VAL A 286 -1.90 3.08 -1.22
C VAL A 286 -3.06 2.23 -1.71
N ASP A 287 -3.04 0.94 -1.40
CA ASP A 287 -4.15 0.01 -1.63
C ASP A 287 -4.62 -0.57 -0.29
N ILE A 288 -5.82 -0.15 0.13
CA ILE A 288 -6.43 -0.62 1.37
C ILE A 288 -7.45 -1.72 1.11
N GLY A 289 -7.04 -2.95 1.37
CA GLY A 289 -7.84 -4.15 1.16
C GLY A 289 -8.64 -4.59 2.38
N GLY A 290 -9.21 -5.79 2.29
CA GLY A 290 -9.98 -6.40 3.40
C GLY A 290 -9.09 -6.96 4.52
N ALA A 291 -7.91 -7.44 4.19
CA ALA A 291 -6.96 -8.06 5.13
C ALA A 291 -5.67 -7.25 5.30
N THR A 292 -5.20 -6.58 4.24
CA THR A 292 -3.92 -5.88 4.18
C THR A 292 -4.10 -4.45 3.71
N THR A 293 -3.13 -3.60 4.04
CA THR A 293 -2.93 -2.29 3.43
C THR A 293 -1.51 -2.23 2.89
N ASP A 294 -1.39 -2.03 1.58
CA ASP A 294 -0.12 -1.89 0.88
C ASP A 294 0.16 -0.41 0.63
N VAL A 295 1.38 0.04 0.98
CA VAL A 295 1.85 1.39 0.69
C VAL A 295 3.06 1.31 -0.22
N PHE A 296 3.04 2.09 -1.28
CA PHE A 296 4.09 2.20 -2.30
C PHE A 296 4.58 3.64 -2.34
N SER A 297 5.88 3.84 -2.44
CA SER A 297 6.44 5.17 -2.65
C SER A 297 7.58 5.13 -3.66
N ASN A 298 7.65 6.18 -4.48
CA ASN A 298 8.77 6.44 -5.38
C ASN A 298 9.26 7.87 -5.12
N PHE A 299 10.46 8.01 -4.54
CA PHE A 299 11.14 9.26 -4.24
C PHE A 299 12.60 9.16 -4.65
N GLU A 300 13.18 10.18 -5.25
CA GLU A 300 14.59 10.19 -5.66
C GLU A 300 15.02 8.87 -6.37
N ASP A 301 14.20 8.37 -7.31
CA ASP A 301 14.39 7.09 -8.01
C ASP A 301 14.47 5.85 -7.08
N THR A 302 14.06 6.01 -5.84
CA THR A 302 14.03 4.94 -4.86
C THR A 302 12.60 4.46 -4.65
N PHE A 303 12.32 3.26 -5.16
CA PHE A 303 11.03 2.61 -4.94
C PHE A 303 11.05 1.83 -3.63
N THR A 304 10.04 2.07 -2.79
CA THR A 304 9.80 1.32 -1.56
C THR A 304 8.36 0.81 -1.52
N ARG A 305 8.18 -0.41 -1.06
CA ARG A 305 6.86 -1.00 -0.80
C ARG A 305 6.82 -1.57 0.60
N THR A 306 5.68 -1.44 1.24
CA THR A 306 5.38 -2.03 2.55
C THR A 306 4.01 -2.67 2.53
N VAL A 307 3.90 -3.88 3.08
CA VAL A 307 2.64 -4.58 3.32
C VAL A 307 2.36 -4.55 4.81
N SER A 308 1.25 -3.96 5.19
CA SER A 308 0.71 -4.07 6.55
C SER A 308 -0.31 -5.19 6.56
N ALA A 309 0.17 -6.40 6.82
CA ALA A 309 -0.59 -7.65 6.68
C ALA A 309 -1.82 -7.77 7.60
N ASN A 310 -1.89 -6.93 8.64
CA ASN A 310 -2.94 -6.98 9.66
C ASN A 310 -3.77 -5.70 9.75
N LEU A 311 -3.65 -4.78 8.79
CA LEU A 311 -4.33 -3.48 8.81
C LEU A 311 -5.32 -3.36 7.64
N GLY A 312 -6.29 -4.27 7.56
CA GLY A 312 -7.33 -4.26 6.53
C GLY A 312 -8.71 -3.92 7.09
N MET A 313 -9.65 -3.65 6.19
CA MET A 313 -10.97 -3.10 6.50
C MET A 313 -12.07 -4.15 6.72
N SER A 314 -11.74 -5.45 6.73
CA SER A 314 -12.71 -6.52 7.01
C SER A 314 -12.13 -7.66 7.83
N TYR A 315 -11.30 -8.53 7.27
CA TYR A 315 -10.78 -9.71 7.98
C TYR A 315 -9.85 -9.36 9.14
N SER A 316 -9.08 -8.29 9.02
CA SER A 316 -8.12 -7.83 10.04
C SER A 316 -8.51 -6.51 10.70
N ILE A 317 -9.76 -6.10 10.59
CA ILE A 317 -10.23 -4.81 11.13
C ILE A 317 -10.13 -4.72 12.66
N CYS A 318 -10.16 -5.87 13.37
CA CYS A 318 -9.92 -5.91 14.81
C CYS A 318 -8.49 -5.48 15.17
N ASN A 319 -7.51 -5.81 14.33
CA ASN A 319 -6.13 -5.42 14.56
C ASN A 319 -5.94 -3.90 14.38
N VAL A 320 -6.73 -3.27 13.51
CA VAL A 320 -6.76 -1.81 13.40
C VAL A 320 -7.19 -1.17 14.71
N LEU A 321 -8.22 -1.74 15.39
CA LEU A 321 -8.62 -1.26 16.72
C LEU A 321 -7.54 -1.52 17.77
N GLU A 322 -6.90 -2.69 17.75
CA GLU A 322 -5.87 -3.07 18.72
C GLU A 322 -4.64 -2.17 18.59
N GLU A 323 -4.16 -1.93 17.36
CA GLU A 323 -2.95 -1.13 17.12
C GLU A 323 -3.20 0.38 17.23
N ALA A 324 -4.32 0.88 16.72
CA ALA A 324 -4.68 2.29 16.83
C ALA A 324 -5.04 2.67 18.25
N GLY A 325 -5.73 1.78 18.95
CA GLY A 325 -6.43 2.10 20.18
C GLY A 325 -7.75 2.86 19.95
N PHE A 326 -8.65 2.70 20.91
CA PHE A 326 -10.00 3.24 20.83
C PHE A 326 -10.06 4.75 20.65
N ASP A 327 -9.26 5.50 21.39
CA ASP A 327 -9.27 6.97 21.38
C ASP A 327 -8.83 7.54 20.03
N ASN A 328 -7.88 6.89 19.35
CA ASN A 328 -7.44 7.29 18.01
C ASN A 328 -8.51 7.06 16.94
N ILE A 329 -9.37 6.06 17.09
CA ILE A 329 -10.51 5.87 16.19
C ILE A 329 -11.59 6.90 16.49
N LEU A 330 -11.93 7.09 17.78
CA LEU A 330 -12.95 8.04 18.21
C LEU A 330 -12.62 9.48 17.84
N ARG A 331 -11.35 9.85 17.75
CA ARG A 331 -10.97 11.21 17.38
C ARG A 331 -11.56 11.68 16.05
N TRP A 332 -11.92 10.72 15.16
CA TRP A 332 -12.51 10.98 13.85
C TRP A 332 -14.05 10.94 13.83
N VAL A 333 -14.68 10.59 14.95
CA VAL A 333 -16.14 10.47 15.04
C VAL A 333 -16.74 11.75 15.60
N PRO A 334 -17.66 12.43 14.85
CA PRO A 334 -18.21 13.73 15.24
C PRO A 334 -19.42 13.61 16.18
N PHE A 335 -19.60 12.50 16.88
CA PHE A 335 -20.66 12.25 17.87
C PHE A 335 -20.16 11.34 18.98
N GLY A 336 -20.92 11.21 20.07
CA GLY A 336 -20.58 10.35 21.19
C GLY A 336 -20.71 8.87 20.82
N MET A 337 -19.71 8.09 21.21
CA MET A 337 -19.66 6.65 20.98
C MET A 337 -18.85 5.99 22.08
N ASP A 338 -19.26 4.83 22.55
CA ASP A 338 -18.52 4.06 23.54
C ASP A 338 -17.76 2.87 22.90
N GLN A 339 -16.88 2.27 23.70
CA GLN A 339 -16.02 1.19 23.23
C GLN A 339 -16.83 -0.05 22.80
N SER A 340 -17.93 -0.34 23.46
CA SER A 340 -18.76 -1.51 23.12
C SER A 340 -19.38 -1.36 21.74
N GLN A 341 -19.85 -0.17 21.39
CA GLN A 341 -20.46 0.12 20.09
C GLN A 341 -19.48 -0.06 18.93
N ILE A 342 -18.22 0.37 19.10
CA ILE A 342 -17.17 0.14 18.09
C ILE A 342 -16.82 -1.34 18.01
N SER A 343 -16.64 -2.02 19.16
CA SER A 343 -16.32 -3.44 19.20
C SER A 343 -17.41 -4.29 18.55
N ASP A 344 -18.69 -3.99 18.81
CA ASP A 344 -19.83 -4.67 18.20
C ASP A 344 -19.88 -4.44 16.67
N TRP A 345 -19.57 -3.21 16.24
CA TRP A 345 -19.52 -2.90 14.81
C TRP A 345 -18.41 -3.69 14.11
N ILE A 346 -17.22 -3.74 14.71
CA ILE A 346 -16.05 -4.49 14.20
C ILE A 346 -16.36 -5.99 14.15
N ALA A 347 -16.92 -6.57 15.22
CA ALA A 347 -17.28 -7.98 15.27
C ALA A 347 -18.30 -8.35 14.16
N ASN A 348 -19.29 -7.50 13.93
CA ASN A 348 -20.23 -7.68 12.82
C ASN A 348 -19.55 -7.63 11.45
N LYS A 349 -18.60 -6.71 11.25
CA LYS A 349 -17.83 -6.59 10.00
C LYS A 349 -16.95 -7.81 9.75
N MET A 350 -16.32 -8.37 10.80
CA MET A 350 -15.51 -9.59 10.69
C MET A 350 -16.35 -10.81 10.29
N VAL A 351 -17.55 -10.96 10.87
CA VAL A 351 -18.46 -12.06 10.52
C VAL A 351 -19.01 -11.90 9.10
N ARG A 352 -19.17 -10.67 8.64
CA ARG A 352 -19.73 -10.34 7.32
C ARG A 352 -18.80 -9.35 6.59
N PRO A 353 -17.64 -9.80 6.11
CA PRO A 353 -16.56 -8.93 5.60
C PRO A 353 -16.96 -8.10 4.37
N THR A 354 -17.93 -8.57 3.58
CA THR A 354 -18.44 -7.89 2.39
C THR A 354 -19.55 -6.87 2.67
N THR A 355 -19.95 -6.70 3.93
CA THR A 355 -20.99 -5.72 4.30
C THR A 355 -20.50 -4.30 4.04
N ILE A 356 -21.33 -3.50 3.35
CA ILE A 356 -21.09 -2.08 3.14
C ILE A 356 -21.95 -1.23 4.10
N PRO A 357 -21.48 -0.03 4.50
CA PRO A 357 -22.26 0.87 5.36
C PRO A 357 -23.61 1.24 4.75
N GLN A 358 -24.69 1.08 5.52
CA GLN A 358 -26.05 1.40 5.08
C GLN A 358 -26.58 2.71 5.69
N THR A 359 -25.87 3.29 6.64
CA THR A 359 -26.26 4.51 7.34
C THR A 359 -25.05 5.44 7.47
N ILE A 360 -25.29 6.73 7.68
CA ILE A 360 -24.22 7.72 7.93
C ILE A 360 -23.44 7.36 9.20
N TYR A 361 -24.08 6.81 10.23
CA TYR A 361 -23.42 6.30 11.42
C TYR A 361 -22.35 5.25 11.07
N HIS A 362 -22.73 4.21 10.33
CA HIS A 362 -21.81 3.13 9.94
C HIS A 362 -20.72 3.64 8.98
N LEU A 363 -21.05 4.56 8.08
CA LEU A 363 -20.09 5.13 7.14
C LEU A 363 -19.02 5.96 7.84
N VAL A 364 -19.39 6.79 8.81
CA VAL A 364 -18.44 7.59 9.61
C VAL A 364 -17.50 6.69 10.41
N VAL A 365 -18.03 5.62 11.02
CA VAL A 365 -17.22 4.65 11.78
C VAL A 365 -16.25 3.90 10.86
N GLU A 366 -16.71 3.43 9.71
CA GLU A 366 -15.84 2.77 8.72
C GLU A 366 -14.72 3.70 8.24
N HIS A 367 -15.04 4.96 7.95
CA HIS A 367 -14.05 5.96 7.55
C HIS A 367 -13.09 6.36 8.69
N ALA A 368 -13.53 6.31 9.95
CA ALA A 368 -12.65 6.52 11.10
C ALA A 368 -11.60 5.40 11.22
N LEU A 369 -12.05 4.15 11.09
CA LEU A 369 -11.16 2.97 11.06
C LEU A 369 -10.21 3.00 9.86
N ALA A 370 -10.71 3.39 8.68
CA ALA A 370 -9.88 3.50 7.48
C ALA A 370 -8.76 4.53 7.63
N ARG A 371 -9.04 5.71 8.25
CA ARG A 371 -8.01 6.71 8.54
C ARG A 371 -6.89 6.14 9.40
N GLU A 372 -7.23 5.38 10.43
CA GLU A 372 -6.23 4.78 11.31
C GLU A 372 -5.47 3.63 10.65
N ALA A 373 -6.13 2.78 9.87
CA ALA A 373 -5.46 1.74 9.08
C ALA A 373 -4.45 2.34 8.10
N LEU A 374 -4.84 3.39 7.37
CA LEU A 374 -3.98 4.12 6.44
C LEU A 374 -2.81 4.80 7.17
N ARG A 375 -3.07 5.49 8.28
CA ARG A 375 -2.05 6.18 9.09
C ARG A 375 -1.01 5.19 9.63
N LEU A 376 -1.44 4.11 10.27
CA LEU A 376 -0.57 3.08 10.83
C LEU A 376 0.28 2.42 9.74
N SER A 377 -0.34 2.10 8.58
CA SER A 377 0.36 1.52 7.44
C SER A 377 1.39 2.49 6.88
N PHE A 378 1.10 3.79 6.84
CA PHE A 378 2.05 4.80 6.38
C PHE A 378 3.19 5.03 7.40
N GLU A 379 2.92 5.03 8.70
CA GLU A 379 3.97 5.07 9.73
C GLU A 379 4.89 3.85 9.64
N HIS A 380 4.33 2.66 9.45
CA HIS A 380 5.10 1.45 9.17
C HIS A 380 5.95 1.62 7.91
N HIS A 381 5.38 2.13 6.82
CA HIS A 381 6.08 2.39 5.58
C HIS A 381 7.27 3.36 5.77
N LYS A 382 7.07 4.50 6.42
CA LYS A 382 8.15 5.46 6.75
C LYS A 382 9.26 4.83 7.60
N SER A 383 8.93 3.91 8.48
CA SER A 383 9.92 3.22 9.32
C SER A 383 10.87 2.33 8.50
N LEU A 384 10.40 1.80 7.35
CA LEU A 384 11.16 0.93 6.45
C LEU A 384 11.82 1.70 5.29
N ALA A 385 11.26 2.85 4.89
CA ALA A 385 11.76 3.69 3.82
C ALA A 385 12.88 4.61 4.31
N LYS A 386 14.03 4.01 4.65
CA LYS A 386 15.21 4.73 5.15
C LYS A 386 16.43 4.42 4.30
N LYS A 387 17.17 5.46 3.91
CA LYS A 387 18.46 5.35 3.26
C LYS A 387 19.54 5.24 4.34
N VAL A 388 20.35 4.21 4.28
CA VAL A 388 21.46 4.03 5.23
C VAL A 388 22.53 5.07 4.91
N GLU A 389 22.78 6.02 5.83
CA GLU A 389 23.91 6.96 5.73
C GLU A 389 25.11 6.42 6.49
N GLU A 390 26.31 6.63 5.91
CA GLU A 390 27.58 6.41 6.61
C GLU A 390 27.73 7.44 7.74
N GLU A 391 27.60 7.02 9.00
CA GLU A 391 28.22 7.77 10.07
C GLU A 391 29.74 7.65 9.92
N LYS A 392 30.44 8.74 9.64
CA LYS A 392 31.88 8.83 9.77
C LYS A 392 32.21 8.62 11.25
N VAL A 393 32.51 7.36 11.60
CA VAL A 393 32.95 7.01 12.94
C VAL A 393 34.32 7.69 13.15
N GLY A 394 34.32 8.79 13.90
CA GLY A 394 35.54 9.41 14.40
C GLY A 394 36.31 8.40 15.24
N PHE A 395 37.60 8.23 14.93
CA PHE A 395 38.53 7.39 15.66
C PHE A 395 38.47 7.73 17.17
N GLY A 396 37.88 6.85 18.00
CA GLY A 396 37.98 6.99 19.45
C GLY A 396 36.73 6.74 20.29
N ARG A 397 35.79 5.85 19.89
CA ARG A 397 34.77 5.31 20.82
C ARG A 397 34.62 3.81 20.65
N GLU A 398 34.77 3.12 21.79
CA GLU A 398 34.61 1.68 21.99
C GLU A 398 33.29 1.16 21.44
N MET A 399 33.28 -0.14 21.04
CA MET A 399 32.20 -0.93 20.50
C MET A 399 30.84 -0.63 21.17
N GLY A 400 30.15 0.38 20.68
CA GLY A 400 28.73 0.61 20.88
C GLY A 400 28.01 0.23 19.61
N VAL A 401 26.95 -0.54 19.72
CA VAL A 401 26.03 -0.90 18.64
C VAL A 401 25.74 0.35 17.81
N ALA A 402 26.24 0.39 16.58
CA ALA A 402 25.95 1.48 15.65
C ALA A 402 24.42 1.54 15.45
N LYS A 403 23.77 2.55 16.02
CA LYS A 403 22.42 2.90 15.61
C LYS A 403 22.54 3.33 14.15
N ALA A 404 22.00 2.54 13.24
CA ALA A 404 21.84 2.97 11.87
C ALA A 404 20.87 4.15 11.87
N SER A 405 21.38 5.38 11.87
CA SER A 405 20.59 6.57 11.58
C SER A 405 20.46 6.65 10.07
N GLY A 406 19.33 6.14 9.53
CA GLY A 406 19.03 6.32 8.11
C GLY A 406 18.32 7.66 7.91
N ARG A 407 18.68 8.40 6.85
CA ARG A 407 17.89 9.53 6.37
C ARG A 407 16.56 9.00 5.86
N ASP A 408 15.46 9.66 6.26
CA ASP A 408 14.15 9.34 5.72
C ASP A 408 14.14 9.65 4.20
N ILE A 409 13.75 8.65 3.40
CA ILE A 409 13.64 8.80 1.94
C ILE A 409 12.40 9.62 1.60
N ILE A 410 11.32 9.44 2.39
CA ILE A 410 10.04 10.09 2.14
C ILE A 410 10.08 11.50 2.69
N ASN A 411 10.01 12.47 1.78
CA ASN A 411 9.84 13.88 2.10
C ASN A 411 8.45 14.31 1.64
N MET A 412 7.54 14.55 2.59
CA MET A 412 6.15 14.91 2.27
C MET A 412 6.01 16.27 1.59
N MET A 413 7.01 17.15 1.72
CA MET A 413 7.06 18.45 1.03
C MET A 413 7.38 18.29 -0.48
N GLU A 414 7.98 17.18 -0.86
CA GLU A 414 8.31 16.82 -2.26
C GLU A 414 7.31 15.85 -2.88
N LEU A 415 6.21 15.57 -2.18
CA LEU A 415 5.18 14.66 -2.67
C LEU A 415 4.31 15.34 -3.73
N ASP A 416 4.46 14.96 -4.99
CA ASP A 416 3.67 15.51 -6.09
C ASP A 416 2.28 14.89 -6.16
N MET A 417 2.16 13.55 -5.97
CA MET A 417 0.89 12.85 -6.09
C MET A 417 0.68 11.78 -5.03
N LEU A 418 -0.53 11.76 -4.46
CA LEU A 418 -1.02 10.71 -3.56
C LEU A 418 -2.20 9.98 -4.21
N VAL A 419 -2.03 8.69 -4.51
CA VAL A 419 -3.02 7.84 -5.17
C VAL A 419 -3.58 6.83 -4.20
N GLY A 420 -4.89 6.87 -3.96
CA GLY A 420 -5.61 5.89 -3.16
C GLY A 420 -6.27 4.80 -4.00
N SER A 421 -6.26 3.57 -3.53
CA SER A 421 -6.99 2.42 -4.05
C SER A 421 -7.62 1.63 -2.91
N GLY A 422 -8.47 0.71 -3.25
CA GLY A 422 -9.17 -0.13 -2.27
C GLY A 422 -10.61 0.31 -2.03
N GLY A 423 -11.44 -0.65 -1.61
CA GLY A 423 -12.90 -0.50 -1.59
C GLY A 423 -13.41 0.74 -0.85
N VAL A 424 -12.84 1.05 0.30
CA VAL A 424 -13.26 2.19 1.12
C VAL A 424 -12.93 3.55 0.49
N LEU A 425 -11.84 3.64 -0.31
CA LEU A 425 -11.45 4.86 -1.01
C LEU A 425 -12.13 4.98 -2.38
N SER A 426 -12.04 3.93 -3.18
CA SER A 426 -12.54 3.91 -4.56
C SER A 426 -14.07 3.98 -4.66
N HIS A 427 -14.78 3.41 -3.68
CA HIS A 427 -16.25 3.39 -3.62
C HIS A 427 -16.83 4.29 -2.54
N ALA A 428 -16.05 5.22 -1.99
CA ALA A 428 -16.61 6.24 -1.09
C ALA A 428 -17.79 6.96 -1.78
N PRO A 429 -18.97 7.06 -1.12
CA PRO A 429 -20.17 7.65 -1.72
C PRO A 429 -19.97 9.07 -2.25
N ARG A 430 -19.04 9.82 -1.67
CA ARG A 430 -18.59 11.13 -2.14
C ARG A 430 -17.07 11.16 -2.27
N ARG A 431 -16.56 11.73 -3.33
CA ARG A 431 -15.11 11.83 -3.57
C ARG A 431 -14.39 12.67 -2.50
N GLN A 432 -15.09 13.62 -1.91
CA GLN A 432 -14.62 14.41 -0.76
C GLN A 432 -14.25 13.54 0.45
N GLN A 433 -14.93 12.41 0.64
CA GLN A 433 -14.63 11.47 1.72
C GLN A 433 -13.30 10.77 1.49
N ALA A 434 -13.04 10.32 0.25
CA ALA A 434 -11.75 9.74 -0.11
C ALA A 434 -10.60 10.74 0.03
N ALA A 435 -10.79 11.97 -0.49
CA ALA A 435 -9.81 13.04 -0.34
C ALA A 435 -9.49 13.32 1.14
N LEU A 436 -10.54 13.43 1.97
CA LEU A 436 -10.36 13.70 3.39
C LEU A 436 -9.65 12.56 4.13
N MET A 437 -9.97 11.29 3.83
CA MET A 437 -9.26 10.14 4.41
C MET A 437 -7.78 10.12 4.04
N LEU A 438 -7.45 10.42 2.78
CA LEU A 438 -6.06 10.51 2.32
C LEU A 438 -5.31 11.65 2.99
N ILE A 439 -5.90 12.85 3.05
CA ILE A 439 -5.28 14.02 3.70
C ILE A 439 -5.07 13.77 5.19
N ASP A 440 -6.07 13.21 5.88
CA ASP A 440 -6.04 12.97 7.33
C ASP A 440 -4.99 11.90 7.72
N ALA A 441 -4.86 10.86 6.91
CA ALA A 441 -3.96 9.74 7.20
C ALA A 441 -2.50 10.02 6.79
N PHE A 442 -2.28 10.59 5.61
CA PHE A 442 -0.94 10.81 5.05
C PHE A 442 -0.37 12.18 5.38
N GLN A 443 -1.22 13.15 5.71
CA GLN A 443 -0.84 14.51 6.06
C GLN A 443 0.15 15.15 5.05
N PRO A 444 -0.20 15.22 3.74
CA PRO A 444 0.68 15.80 2.74
C PRO A 444 1.05 17.23 3.11
N GLU A 445 2.26 17.65 2.73
CA GLU A 445 2.86 18.95 3.01
C GLU A 445 3.08 19.73 1.71
N GLY A 446 3.05 21.05 1.75
CA GLY A 446 3.21 21.87 0.55
C GLY A 446 2.03 21.73 -0.42
N VAL A 447 2.30 21.33 -1.66
CA VAL A 447 1.31 21.19 -2.74
C VAL A 447 1.32 19.78 -3.29
N THR A 448 0.22 19.05 -3.12
CA THR A 448 0.12 17.64 -3.52
C THR A 448 -1.17 17.38 -4.30
N GLN A 449 -1.09 16.70 -5.43
CA GLN A 449 -2.24 16.21 -6.17
C GLN A 449 -2.82 14.96 -5.49
N LEU A 450 -4.15 14.87 -5.44
CA LEU A 450 -4.87 13.73 -4.89
C LEU A 450 -5.63 13.00 -5.98
N ALA A 451 -5.55 11.69 -5.99
CA ALA A 451 -6.27 10.85 -6.93
C ALA A 451 -6.69 9.51 -6.31
N VAL A 452 -7.63 8.83 -6.94
CA VAL A 452 -8.01 7.45 -6.60
C VAL A 452 -8.12 6.59 -7.86
N ASP A 453 -7.63 5.35 -7.77
CA ASP A 453 -7.97 4.31 -8.75
C ASP A 453 -9.44 3.92 -8.55
N SER A 454 -10.29 4.28 -9.50
CA SER A 454 -11.74 4.15 -9.34
C SER A 454 -12.27 2.73 -9.54
N ILE A 455 -11.49 1.85 -10.17
CA ILE A 455 -11.95 0.55 -10.65
C ILE A 455 -10.97 -0.60 -10.41
N PHE A 456 -9.94 -0.40 -9.59
CA PHE A 456 -8.92 -1.42 -9.21
C PHE A 456 -8.16 -1.99 -10.42
N MET A 457 -7.69 -1.14 -11.31
CA MET A 457 -6.99 -1.56 -12.53
C MET A 457 -5.47 -1.54 -12.40
N MET A 458 -4.93 -0.98 -11.34
CA MET A 458 -3.47 -0.93 -11.12
C MET A 458 -2.76 -2.28 -11.30
N PRO A 459 -3.28 -3.43 -10.83
CA PRO A 459 -2.62 -4.71 -11.06
C PRO A 459 -2.49 -5.07 -12.55
N HIS A 460 -3.59 -4.96 -13.30
CA HIS A 460 -3.65 -5.31 -14.73
C HIS A 460 -2.70 -4.44 -15.55
N LEU A 461 -2.72 -3.13 -15.28
CA LEU A 461 -1.86 -2.16 -15.95
C LEU A 461 -0.41 -2.27 -15.50
N GLY A 462 -0.17 -2.69 -14.26
CA GLY A 462 1.16 -2.94 -13.73
C GLY A 462 1.88 -4.09 -14.44
N VAL A 463 1.21 -5.22 -14.70
CA VAL A 463 1.83 -6.29 -15.50
C VAL A 463 1.97 -5.84 -16.96
N LEU A 464 1.03 -5.10 -17.51
CA LEU A 464 1.14 -4.54 -18.86
C LEU A 464 2.32 -3.57 -18.98
N SER A 465 2.57 -2.77 -17.95
CA SER A 465 3.67 -1.80 -17.93
C SER A 465 5.07 -2.43 -17.98
N SER A 466 5.19 -3.73 -17.68
CA SER A 466 6.45 -4.45 -17.83
C SER A 466 6.87 -4.64 -19.30
N VAL A 467 5.93 -4.53 -20.24
CA VAL A 467 6.15 -4.70 -21.68
C VAL A 467 5.84 -3.42 -22.44
N TYR A 468 4.74 -2.76 -22.10
CA TYR A 468 4.25 -1.54 -22.74
C TYR A 468 3.95 -0.46 -21.68
N PRO A 469 4.99 0.18 -21.12
CA PRO A 469 4.82 1.18 -20.05
C PRO A 469 3.96 2.36 -20.49
N ASP A 470 4.14 2.83 -21.72
CA ASP A 470 3.38 3.99 -22.25
C ASP A 470 1.89 3.68 -22.40
N ILE A 471 1.54 2.47 -22.88
CA ILE A 471 0.13 2.05 -23.03
C ILE A 471 -0.51 1.93 -21.64
N ALA A 472 0.20 1.33 -20.68
CA ALA A 472 -0.31 1.13 -19.33
C ALA A 472 -0.57 2.48 -18.63
N ALA A 473 0.35 3.41 -18.74
CA ALA A 473 0.21 4.75 -18.17
C ALA A 473 -0.92 5.54 -18.86
N GLU A 474 -1.00 5.50 -20.20
CA GLU A 474 -2.07 6.16 -20.95
C GLU A 474 -3.46 5.69 -20.52
N VAL A 475 -3.67 4.38 -20.46
CA VAL A 475 -4.97 3.80 -20.03
C VAL A 475 -5.25 4.13 -18.56
N PHE A 476 -4.24 4.07 -17.70
CA PHE A 476 -4.42 4.41 -16.29
C PHE A 476 -4.87 5.86 -16.11
N GLU A 477 -4.17 6.79 -16.72
CA GLU A 477 -4.46 8.22 -16.63
C GLU A 477 -5.83 8.58 -17.20
N LYS A 478 -6.22 7.97 -18.33
CA LYS A 478 -7.45 8.34 -19.06
C LYS A 478 -8.70 7.63 -18.53
N ASP A 479 -8.58 6.37 -18.11
CA ASP A 479 -9.75 5.52 -17.87
C ASP A 479 -9.89 5.05 -16.43
N CYS A 480 -8.81 5.06 -15.62
CA CYS A 480 -8.81 4.47 -14.30
C CYS A 480 -8.64 5.50 -13.17
N LEU A 481 -7.80 6.51 -13.41
CA LEU A 481 -7.44 7.50 -12.40
C LEU A 481 -8.51 8.59 -12.31
N VAL A 482 -9.13 8.69 -11.15
CA VAL A 482 -10.04 9.80 -10.83
C VAL A 482 -9.25 10.85 -10.06
N ARG A 483 -8.97 11.97 -10.70
CA ARG A 483 -8.33 13.12 -10.06
C ARG A 483 -9.29 13.79 -9.09
N LEU A 484 -8.91 13.86 -7.82
CA LEU A 484 -9.69 14.50 -6.77
C LEU A 484 -9.43 16.01 -6.74
N GLY A 485 -8.21 16.43 -7.05
CA GLY A 485 -7.77 17.81 -7.07
C GLY A 485 -6.44 18.01 -6.37
N THR A 486 -6.13 19.22 -5.93
CA THR A 486 -4.87 19.57 -5.28
C THR A 486 -5.10 20.03 -3.86
N VAL A 487 -4.30 19.52 -2.91
CA VAL A 487 -4.23 20.04 -1.54
C VAL A 487 -3.04 20.98 -1.39
N VAL A 488 -3.25 22.10 -0.72
CA VAL A 488 -2.22 23.07 -0.33
C VAL A 488 -2.16 23.12 1.19
N ALA A 489 -1.06 22.65 1.76
CA ALA A 489 -0.88 22.47 3.20
C ALA A 489 0.42 23.11 3.71
N PRO A 490 0.39 24.39 4.14
CA PRO A 490 1.55 25.05 4.73
C PRO A 490 2.03 24.36 6.01
N VAL A 491 3.35 24.29 6.20
CA VAL A 491 3.99 23.72 7.38
C VAL A 491 4.69 24.80 8.20
N GLY A 492 4.40 24.86 9.48
CA GLY A 492 5.05 25.78 10.41
C GLY A 492 4.12 26.29 11.50
N PRO A 493 4.66 27.04 12.46
CA PRO A 493 3.89 27.54 13.59
C PRO A 493 2.88 28.61 13.15
N ALA A 494 1.64 28.53 13.66
CA ALA A 494 0.61 29.52 13.39
C ALA A 494 1.00 30.91 13.86
N PRO A 495 0.93 31.95 13.00
CA PRO A 495 1.14 33.33 13.38
C PRO A 495 0.01 33.86 14.31
N ARG A 496 0.25 34.99 14.99
CA ARG A 496 -0.74 35.57 15.92
C ARG A 496 -2.08 35.94 15.27
N ASN A 497 -2.07 36.30 13.98
CA ASN A 497 -3.28 36.63 13.22
C ASN A 497 -3.98 35.40 12.63
N GLY A 498 -3.45 34.20 12.86
CA GLY A 498 -4.01 32.95 12.35
C GLY A 498 -3.78 32.69 10.87
N VAL A 499 -3.27 33.63 10.07
CA VAL A 499 -3.00 33.42 8.64
C VAL A 499 -1.66 32.71 8.47
N LEU A 500 -1.65 31.53 7.89
CA LEU A 500 -0.43 30.76 7.57
C LEU A 500 0.19 31.26 6.26
N ALA A 501 -0.61 31.41 5.23
CA ALA A 501 -0.16 31.88 3.92
C ALA A 501 -1.28 32.60 3.18
N LYS A 502 -0.90 33.42 2.20
CA LYS A 502 -1.81 33.98 1.19
C LYS A 502 -1.61 33.24 -0.11
N ILE A 503 -2.70 32.97 -0.80
CA ILE A 503 -2.68 32.29 -2.08
C ILE A 503 -3.38 33.13 -3.14
N HIS A 504 -2.68 33.36 -4.27
CA HIS A 504 -3.22 34.01 -5.44
C HIS A 504 -3.36 32.96 -6.54
N ILE A 505 -4.57 32.74 -7.02
CA ILE A 505 -4.91 31.72 -8.01
C ILE A 505 -5.32 32.44 -9.30
N HIS A 506 -4.59 32.18 -10.39
CA HIS A 506 -4.85 32.73 -11.71
C HIS A 506 -5.47 31.62 -12.57
N MET A 507 -6.78 31.74 -12.81
CA MET A 507 -7.53 30.81 -13.63
C MET A 507 -7.23 30.98 -15.11
N ALA A 508 -7.33 29.91 -15.91
CA ALA A 508 -7.19 29.98 -17.36
C ALA A 508 -8.20 30.96 -18.03
N SER A 509 -9.33 31.23 -17.37
CA SER A 509 -10.31 32.25 -17.80
C SER A 509 -9.82 33.69 -17.68
N GLY A 510 -8.67 33.94 -17.04
CA GLY A 510 -8.14 35.26 -16.68
C GLY A 510 -8.66 35.80 -15.34
N GLU A 511 -9.54 35.10 -14.66
CA GLU A 511 -9.98 35.44 -13.31
C GLU A 511 -8.84 35.20 -12.31
N THR A 512 -8.67 36.12 -11.36
CA THR A 512 -7.73 35.98 -10.25
C THR A 512 -8.49 35.96 -8.94
N GLN A 513 -8.20 34.97 -8.12
CA GLN A 513 -8.79 34.83 -6.78
C GLN A 513 -7.67 34.89 -5.72
N GLU A 514 -7.97 35.59 -4.62
CA GLU A 514 -7.06 35.68 -3.47
C GLU A 514 -7.73 35.07 -2.25
N HIS A 515 -6.99 34.23 -1.54
CA HIS A 515 -7.48 33.61 -0.31
C HIS A 515 -6.39 33.56 0.77
N ASP A 516 -6.83 33.59 2.02
CA ASP A 516 -5.98 33.31 3.16
C ASP A 516 -6.13 31.84 3.58
N ILE A 517 -5.01 31.18 3.86
CA ILE A 517 -4.99 29.87 4.50
C ILE A 517 -4.90 30.08 6.00
N MET A 518 -6.02 29.79 6.68
CA MET A 518 -6.17 30.05 8.10
C MET A 518 -5.78 28.83 8.94
N ALA A 519 -5.06 29.08 10.04
CA ALA A 519 -4.68 28.01 10.98
C ALA A 519 -5.91 27.32 11.58
N GLY A 520 -5.92 25.98 11.51
CA GLY A 520 -6.99 25.13 12.03
C GLY A 520 -8.23 25.04 11.13
N GLU A 521 -8.20 25.61 9.91
CA GLU A 521 -9.32 25.59 8.97
C GLU A 521 -9.04 24.74 7.73
N LEU A 522 -10.10 24.24 7.16
CA LEU A 522 -10.17 23.66 5.80
C LEU A 522 -11.05 24.55 4.93
N LYS A 523 -10.64 24.76 3.69
CA LYS A 523 -11.42 25.47 2.69
C LYS A 523 -11.29 24.79 1.34
N VAL A 524 -12.38 24.72 0.58
CA VAL A 524 -12.41 24.08 -0.73
C VAL A 524 -12.90 25.07 -1.78
N PHE A 525 -12.22 25.06 -2.94
CA PHE A 525 -12.59 25.86 -4.09
C PHE A 525 -12.78 24.94 -5.30
N PRO A 526 -13.80 25.15 -6.12
CA PRO A 526 -13.99 24.37 -7.33
C PRO A 526 -12.91 24.74 -8.35
N LEU A 527 -12.22 23.72 -8.84
CA LEU A 527 -11.42 23.75 -10.04
C LEU A 527 -11.73 22.45 -10.79
N PRO A 528 -12.40 22.51 -11.96
CA PRO A 528 -12.87 21.32 -12.67
C PRO A 528 -11.74 20.36 -13.09
N VAL A 529 -12.09 19.11 -13.34
CA VAL A 529 -11.17 18.10 -13.88
C VAL A 529 -10.62 18.58 -15.23
N GLY A 530 -9.31 18.48 -15.41
CA GLY A 530 -8.61 18.91 -16.64
C GLY A 530 -8.28 20.40 -16.69
N GLU A 531 -8.76 21.20 -15.73
CA GLU A 531 -8.33 22.59 -15.60
C GLU A 531 -7.07 22.71 -14.74
N VAL A 532 -6.19 23.63 -15.13
CA VAL A 532 -4.98 23.99 -14.41
C VAL A 532 -4.99 25.48 -14.13
N ALA A 533 -4.68 25.87 -12.89
CA ALA A 533 -4.55 27.26 -12.48
C ALA A 533 -3.12 27.55 -12.04
N LEU A 534 -2.55 28.66 -12.50
CA LEU A 534 -1.27 29.15 -11.98
C LEU A 534 -1.49 29.71 -10.56
N CYS A 535 -0.58 29.40 -9.68
CA CYS A 535 -0.74 29.76 -8.27
C CYS A 535 0.54 30.36 -7.69
N LYS A 536 0.37 31.42 -6.91
CA LYS A 536 1.43 32.00 -6.10
C LYS A 536 1.06 31.91 -4.62
N ILE A 537 1.87 31.19 -3.84
CA ILE A 537 1.67 30.99 -2.41
C ILE A 537 2.71 31.79 -1.64
N ILE A 538 2.26 32.71 -0.81
CA ILE A 538 3.10 33.64 -0.05
C ILE A 538 2.98 33.30 1.44
N PRO A 539 4.03 32.75 2.07
CA PRO A 539 3.99 32.40 3.50
C PRO A 539 3.94 33.65 4.38
N ASN A 540 3.14 33.60 5.43
CA ASN A 540 3.04 34.70 6.39
C ASN A 540 4.05 34.54 7.54
N GLY A 541 5.33 34.61 7.20
CA GLY A 541 6.45 34.56 8.14
C GLY A 541 7.57 33.62 7.74
N GLY A 542 8.78 33.93 8.18
CA GLY A 542 10.01 33.22 7.78
C GLY A 542 10.16 31.80 8.32
N ARG A 543 9.19 31.28 9.08
CA ARG A 543 9.20 29.90 9.60
C ARG A 543 8.16 28.98 8.96
N ILE A 544 7.36 29.52 8.05
CA ILE A 544 6.33 28.76 7.33
C ILE A 544 6.92 28.33 5.99
N ASP A 545 6.75 27.06 5.66
CA ASP A 545 7.10 26.46 4.39
C ASP A 545 5.84 26.13 3.60
N VAL A 546 5.84 26.43 2.32
CA VAL A 546 4.72 26.22 1.39
C VAL A 546 5.12 25.38 0.16
N GLY A 547 6.37 24.87 0.15
CA GLY A 547 6.92 24.04 -0.93
C GLY A 547 8.25 24.55 -1.51
N ALA A 548 8.60 25.81 -1.29
CA ALA A 548 9.85 26.43 -1.81
C ALA A 548 10.91 26.67 -0.73
N GLY A 549 10.71 26.14 0.48
CA GLY A 549 11.53 26.39 1.65
C GLY A 549 10.95 27.46 2.57
N LYS A 550 11.40 27.47 3.81
CA LYS A 550 10.87 28.33 4.89
C LYS A 550 10.94 29.82 4.53
N GLY A 551 9.78 30.48 4.54
CA GLY A 551 9.66 31.90 4.24
C GLY A 551 9.75 32.28 2.78
N ALA A 552 9.97 31.32 1.89
CA ALA A 552 10.05 31.55 0.45
C ALA A 552 8.65 31.46 -0.20
N THR A 553 8.41 32.35 -1.15
CA THR A 553 7.21 32.31 -1.98
C THR A 553 7.32 31.15 -2.97
N TYR A 554 6.22 30.45 -3.21
CA TYR A 554 6.14 29.31 -4.12
C TYR A 554 5.20 29.63 -5.27
N ASP A 555 5.74 29.64 -6.49
CA ASP A 555 4.98 29.72 -7.73
C ASP A 555 4.83 28.30 -8.28
N THR A 556 3.60 27.82 -8.48
CA THR A 556 3.29 26.45 -8.88
C THR A 556 1.99 26.36 -9.66
N GLU A 557 1.66 25.18 -10.14
CA GLU A 557 0.40 24.86 -10.78
C GLU A 557 -0.52 24.08 -9.84
N LEU A 558 -1.81 24.40 -9.87
CA LEU A 558 -2.86 23.65 -9.19
C LEU A 558 -3.72 22.92 -10.21
N HIS A 559 -3.79 21.63 -10.07
CA HIS A 559 -4.59 20.77 -10.95
C HIS A 559 -5.97 20.55 -10.37
N GLY A 560 -6.98 20.75 -11.19
CA GLY A 560 -8.38 20.55 -10.84
C GLY A 560 -8.75 19.09 -10.67
N GLY A 561 -9.94 18.86 -10.09
CA GLY A 561 -10.47 17.54 -9.85
C GLY A 561 -11.92 17.57 -9.38
N LEU A 562 -12.47 16.40 -9.05
CA LEU A 562 -13.86 16.27 -8.58
C LEU A 562 -14.12 16.95 -7.24
N VAL A 563 -13.10 17.19 -6.45
CA VAL A 563 -13.17 17.94 -5.19
C VAL A 563 -12.74 19.39 -5.41
N GLY A 564 -11.73 19.61 -6.26
CA GLY A 564 -11.15 20.93 -6.51
C GLY A 564 -9.89 21.17 -5.69
N ILE A 565 -9.65 22.44 -5.31
CA ILE A 565 -8.49 22.85 -4.51
C ILE A 565 -8.86 22.83 -3.04
N VAL A 566 -8.07 22.12 -2.23
CA VAL A 566 -8.24 22.06 -0.77
C VAL A 566 -7.14 22.87 -0.10
N LEU A 567 -7.49 23.95 0.57
CA LEU A 567 -6.58 24.73 1.43
C LEU A 567 -6.64 24.14 2.85
N ASP A 568 -5.55 23.50 3.27
CA ASP A 568 -5.48 22.82 4.57
C ASP A 568 -4.55 23.56 5.55
N GLY A 569 -5.14 24.39 6.39
CA GLY A 569 -4.44 25.10 7.46
C GLY A 569 -4.42 24.38 8.81
N ARG A 570 -4.77 23.10 8.88
CA ARG A 570 -4.91 22.34 10.15
C ARG A 570 -3.59 22.06 10.87
N GLY A 571 -2.46 22.33 10.21
CA GLY A 571 -1.12 22.10 10.75
C GLY A 571 -0.51 20.75 10.37
N ARG A 572 0.82 20.67 10.50
CA ARG A 572 1.61 19.44 10.27
C ARG A 572 2.65 19.30 11.38
N PRO A 573 2.60 18.23 12.22
CA PRO A 573 1.50 17.24 12.28
C PRO A 573 0.17 17.86 12.67
N MET A 574 -0.93 17.25 12.20
CA MET A 574 -2.27 17.72 12.55
C MET A 574 -2.64 17.32 13.98
N GLU A 575 -2.95 18.29 14.81
CA GLU A 575 -3.37 18.09 16.19
C GLU A 575 -4.88 18.35 16.34
N LEU A 576 -5.57 17.40 16.94
CA LEU A 576 -6.98 17.54 17.31
C LEU A 576 -7.09 18.06 18.75
N PRO A 577 -8.12 18.89 19.07
CA PRO A 577 -8.36 19.33 20.44
C PRO A 577 -8.51 18.15 21.42
N GLU A 578 -7.94 18.28 22.61
CA GLU A 578 -8.09 17.29 23.70
C GLU A 578 -9.54 17.23 24.22
N SER A 579 -10.23 18.36 24.27
CA SER A 579 -11.64 18.44 24.65
C SER A 579 -12.50 17.75 23.59
N ASN A 580 -13.28 16.75 23.99
CA ASN A 580 -14.18 16.04 23.11
C ASN A 580 -15.22 16.96 22.43
N VAL A 581 -15.70 17.99 23.14
CA VAL A 581 -16.67 18.94 22.61
C VAL A 581 -16.03 19.81 21.51
N GLU A 582 -14.83 20.35 21.77
CA GLU A 582 -14.11 21.15 20.77
C GLU A 582 -13.66 20.32 19.57
N ARG A 583 -13.23 19.09 19.80
CA ARG A 583 -12.88 18.14 18.74
C ARG A 583 -14.06 17.88 17.82
N VAL A 584 -15.23 17.55 18.39
CA VAL A 584 -16.46 17.32 17.61
C VAL A 584 -16.84 18.56 16.81
N LYS A 585 -16.76 19.74 17.41
CA LYS A 585 -17.03 21.01 16.73
C LYS A 585 -16.09 21.24 15.53
N LYS A 586 -14.78 20.97 15.71
CA LYS A 586 -13.78 21.08 14.64
C LYS A 586 -14.02 20.07 13.52
N LEU A 587 -14.22 18.80 13.85
CA LEU A 587 -14.53 17.76 12.85
C LEU A 587 -15.78 18.11 12.05
N THR A 588 -16.84 18.57 12.72
CA THR A 588 -18.08 18.99 12.06
C THR A 588 -17.81 20.12 11.07
N SER A 589 -17.03 21.14 11.45
CA SER A 589 -16.69 22.25 10.56
C SER A 589 -15.85 21.81 9.35
N TRP A 590 -14.95 20.83 9.52
CA TRP A 590 -14.15 20.29 8.41
C TRP A 590 -15.00 19.41 7.48
N PHE A 591 -15.93 18.63 8.02
CA PHE A 591 -16.84 17.82 7.22
C PHE A 591 -17.79 18.70 6.37
N GLU A 592 -18.22 19.82 6.96
CA GLU A 592 -19.05 20.82 6.28
C GLU A 592 -18.26 21.53 5.17
N ALA A 593 -17.04 22.02 5.48
CA ALA A 593 -16.15 22.68 4.53
C ALA A 593 -15.82 21.81 3.31
N MET A 594 -15.59 20.50 3.54
CA MET A 594 -15.37 19.51 2.50
C MET A 594 -16.65 19.03 1.83
N SER A 595 -17.83 19.34 2.36
CA SER A 595 -19.10 18.70 1.96
C SER A 595 -19.03 17.16 1.98
N ALA A 596 -18.23 16.61 2.91
CA ALA A 596 -17.91 15.20 2.95
C ALA A 596 -19.11 14.32 3.32
N TYR A 597 -19.99 14.79 4.19
CA TYR A 597 -21.19 14.08 4.63
C TYR A 597 -22.43 14.99 4.53
N PRO A 598 -23.63 14.41 4.40
CA PRO A 598 -24.85 15.19 4.60
C PRO A 598 -24.93 15.64 6.08
N MET A 599 -25.02 16.95 6.32
CA MET A 599 -24.86 17.50 7.68
C MET A 599 -26.07 17.27 8.58
N GLU A 600 -27.29 17.24 8.03
CA GLU A 600 -28.50 16.97 8.85
C GLU A 600 -28.41 15.63 9.60
N PRO A 601 -28.08 14.49 8.98
CA PRO A 601 -27.87 13.24 9.71
C PRO A 601 -26.73 13.30 10.74
N ILE A 602 -25.66 14.09 10.48
CA ILE A 602 -24.58 14.28 11.47
C ILE A 602 -25.12 15.01 12.71
N TYR A 603 -25.90 16.08 12.54
CA TYR A 603 -26.50 16.81 13.66
C TYR A 603 -27.52 15.97 14.43
N GLU A 604 -28.31 15.13 13.75
CA GLU A 604 -29.21 14.15 14.40
C GLU A 604 -28.42 13.14 15.25
N LEU A 605 -27.29 12.65 14.72
CA LEU A 605 -26.40 11.73 15.47
C LEU A 605 -25.79 12.42 16.69
N GLN A 606 -25.39 13.68 16.59
CA GLN A 606 -24.88 14.45 17.74
C GLN A 606 -25.94 14.66 18.82
N GLN A 607 -27.19 14.89 18.43
CA GLN A 607 -28.31 15.00 19.39
C GLN A 607 -28.62 13.65 20.06
N ARG A 608 -28.60 12.56 19.29
CA ARG A 608 -28.88 11.22 19.78
C ARG A 608 -27.76 10.63 20.63
N PHE A 609 -26.51 10.98 20.28
CA PHE A 609 -25.30 10.52 20.93
C PHE A 609 -24.44 11.73 21.33
N PRO A 610 -24.84 12.49 22.36
CA PRO A 610 -24.11 13.67 22.78
C PRO A 610 -22.74 13.28 23.36
N VAL A 611 -21.74 14.09 23.05
CA VAL A 611 -20.40 13.96 23.64
C VAL A 611 -20.41 14.58 25.04
N LYS A 612 -19.93 13.84 26.03
CA LYS A 612 -19.76 14.36 27.39
C LYS A 612 -18.38 15.01 27.53
N GLU A 613 -18.31 16.14 28.20
CA GLU A 613 -17.03 16.64 28.71
C GLU A 613 -16.53 15.64 29.77
N GLU A 614 -15.30 15.17 29.63
CA GLU A 614 -14.65 14.47 30.74
C GLU A 614 -14.44 15.49 31.86
N GLU A 615 -15.06 15.23 33.01
CA GLU A 615 -14.69 15.95 34.24
C GLU A 615 -13.20 15.73 34.46
N THR A 616 -12.42 16.79 34.39
CA THR A 616 -10.99 16.80 34.72
C THR A 616 -10.84 16.40 36.21
N GLN A 617 -10.83 15.09 36.50
CA GLN A 617 -10.40 14.59 37.80
C GLN A 617 -8.90 14.81 37.91
N GLY A 618 -8.56 15.82 38.72
CA GLY A 618 -7.20 16.16 39.06
C GLY A 618 -6.36 14.96 39.43
N GLY A 619 -5.28 14.81 38.73
CA GLY A 619 -4.08 14.07 39.06
C GLY A 619 -4.20 12.74 39.79
N LYS A 620 -4.36 11.64 39.07
CA LYS A 620 -3.74 10.35 39.42
C LYS A 620 -3.53 9.54 38.14
N LYS A 621 -2.28 9.43 37.71
CA LYS A 621 -1.84 8.43 36.74
C LYS A 621 -2.30 7.06 37.24
N ARG A 622 -3.34 6.50 36.67
CA ARG A 622 -3.69 5.08 36.85
C ARG A 622 -2.78 4.29 35.91
N GLY A 623 -1.85 3.58 36.52
CA GLY A 623 -1.04 2.55 35.87
C GLY A 623 -1.94 1.52 35.21
N GLY A 624 -1.56 1.11 33.99
CA GLY A 624 -2.30 0.23 33.12
C GLY A 624 -2.66 -1.10 33.78
N LEU A 625 -3.89 -1.50 33.59
CA LEU A 625 -4.39 -2.85 33.82
C LEU A 625 -4.00 -3.72 32.62
N PHE A 626 -2.71 -4.03 32.49
CA PHE A 626 -2.25 -5.12 31.61
C PHE A 626 -2.18 -6.40 32.45
N GLY A 627 -3.11 -7.28 32.26
CA GLY A 627 -3.02 -8.58 32.91
C GLY A 627 -4.28 -9.43 32.93
N ILE A 628 -5.00 -9.59 31.84
CA ILE A 628 -5.94 -10.72 31.67
C ILE A 628 -6.11 -10.97 30.16
N PHE A 629 -5.19 -11.69 29.56
CA PHE A 629 -5.38 -12.53 28.36
C PHE A 629 -4.00 -13.11 27.99
N ARG A 630 -3.50 -14.01 28.87
CA ARG A 630 -2.56 -15.05 28.48
C ARG A 630 -3.16 -16.36 28.96
N ARG A 631 -3.79 -17.07 28.07
CA ARG A 631 -3.85 -18.54 28.04
C ARG A 631 -4.10 -18.97 26.60
#